data_86bf0262b51b9828c03cca717813e232
#
_entry.id   86bf0262b51b9828c03cca717813e232
#
_cell.length_a   1.000
_cell.length_b   1.000
_cell.length_c   1.000
_cell.angle_alpha   90.00
_cell.angle_beta   90.00
_cell.angle_gamma   90.00
#
_symmetry.space_group_name_H-M   'P 1'
#
loop_
_entity.id
_entity.type
_entity.pdbx_description
1 polymer ?
#
loop_
_entity_poly.entity_id
_entity_poly.type
_entity_poly.pdbx_seq_one_letter_code
_entity_poly.pdbx_strand_id
1 'polypeptide(L)'
;MISLRTVLVSLTLAILPGSCIAAQVPTGTKVGKPVSMERVIVPAPPPTPIALGVFRLDKMPEQGGLARGKAPVETVRLVVDGQNVALAPDGAFVVGFGRDYKESVTLAAFKSDGTAVTEKLSVSKRAWQIENLARLPHHNQPDAEFAARRPAELAQINAARRIAVQSNGWQQRFIWPARGRISGFFGSQRIYAGEPGAPHSGVDVAGTTGTLVTAPADGVVILSAASPFTLEGNLLMIDHGMGVNSAFLHLSRIDVKQGQTVRQGQIVGAIGKTGRATGPHLHWGMKWKNERLDPQALAGPMR
;
A
#
# COMPACT_ATOMS: atom_id res chain seq x y z
N MET A 1 -43.13 -5.92 50.45
CA MET A 1 -42.92 -5.36 51.85
C MET A 1 -41.45 -4.93 51.96
N ILE A 2 -41.28 -3.66 52.40
CA ILE A 2 -40.08 -3.11 53.08
C ILE A 2 -38.90 -2.77 52.13
N SER A 3 -38.32 -1.61 52.13
CA SER A 3 -38.58 -0.21 52.56
C SER A 3 -37.42 0.64 52.03
N LEU A 4 -37.80 1.76 51.46
CA LEU A 4 -36.94 2.87 51.03
C LEU A 4 -36.28 3.53 52.27
N ARG A 5 -35.00 3.84 52.26
CA ARG A 5 -34.39 4.85 53.12
C ARG A 5 -33.55 5.85 52.33
N THR A 6 -34.13 6.99 52.17
CA THR A 6 -33.52 8.25 51.75
C THR A 6 -32.64 8.80 52.87
N VAL A 7 -31.39 9.22 52.56
CA VAL A 7 -30.56 10.00 53.46
C VAL A 7 -30.31 11.36 52.80
N LEU A 8 -30.89 12.38 53.36
CA LEU A 8 -30.61 13.80 53.13
C LEU A 8 -29.35 14.17 53.91
N VAL A 9 -28.37 14.81 53.28
CA VAL A 9 -27.29 15.52 53.98
C VAL A 9 -27.32 16.98 53.58
N SER A 10 -27.54 17.81 54.58
CA SER A 10 -27.68 19.27 54.51
C SER A 10 -26.34 19.98 54.29
N LEU A 11 -26.35 20.97 53.42
CA LEU A 11 -25.25 21.88 53.14
C LEU A 11 -25.34 23.06 54.10
N THR A 12 -24.35 23.26 54.98
CA THR A 12 -24.18 24.48 55.77
C THR A 12 -23.10 25.37 55.19
N LEU A 13 -23.51 26.55 54.81
CA LEU A 13 -22.70 27.64 54.27
C LEU A 13 -22.09 28.44 55.42
N ALA A 14 -20.78 28.54 55.55
CA ALA A 14 -20.11 29.44 56.49
C ALA A 14 -19.41 30.54 55.70
N ILE A 15 -19.85 31.78 55.95
CA ILE A 15 -19.24 33.00 55.43
C ILE A 15 -18.25 33.54 56.53
N LEU A 16 -16.99 33.79 56.13
CA LEU A 16 -16.03 34.56 56.93
C LEU A 16 -15.38 35.67 56.08
N PRO A 17 -15.01 36.81 56.72
CA PRO A 17 -14.80 38.07 56.02
C PRO A 17 -13.37 38.29 55.51
N GLY A 18 -13.27 39.23 54.59
CA GLY A 18 -12.12 39.55 53.77
C GLY A 18 -10.87 40.05 54.50
N SER A 19 -9.75 39.85 53.91
CA SER A 19 -8.51 40.58 54.10
C SER A 19 -7.91 40.92 52.76
N CYS A 20 -7.78 42.20 52.46
CA CYS A 20 -7.04 42.73 51.32
C CYS A 20 -5.55 42.38 51.42
N ILE A 21 -5.01 41.62 50.49
CA ILE A 21 -3.57 41.51 50.28
C ILE A 21 -3.28 41.99 48.86
N ALA A 22 -2.39 42.98 48.76
CA ALA A 22 -1.93 43.57 47.52
C ALA A 22 -1.28 42.55 46.63
N ALA A 23 -1.74 42.46 45.36
CA ALA A 23 -1.15 41.62 44.35
C ALA A 23 0.17 42.22 43.85
N GLN A 24 1.27 41.54 44.09
CA GLN A 24 2.52 41.79 43.39
C GLN A 24 2.43 41.17 41.98
N VAL A 25 2.67 41.99 40.96
CA VAL A 25 2.77 41.60 39.55
C VAL A 25 4.09 40.87 39.34
N PRO A 26 4.12 39.62 38.87
CA PRO A 26 5.37 38.99 38.47
C PRO A 26 5.73 39.47 37.06
N THR A 27 6.81 40.26 36.96
CA THR A 27 7.54 40.51 35.72
C THR A 27 8.31 39.24 35.34
N GLY A 28 7.95 38.62 34.23
CA GLY A 28 8.69 37.45 33.74
C GLY A 28 7.96 36.71 32.63
N THR A 29 7.70 37.40 31.49
CA THR A 29 7.23 36.73 30.28
C THR A 29 8.38 35.95 29.67
N LYS A 30 8.46 34.64 29.91
CA LYS A 30 9.31 33.78 29.11
C LYS A 30 8.69 33.69 27.70
N VAL A 31 9.37 34.34 26.72
CA VAL A 31 9.05 34.20 25.33
C VAL A 31 9.23 32.71 24.97
N GLY A 32 8.13 32.04 24.70
CA GLY A 32 8.13 30.66 24.21
C GLY A 32 8.89 30.61 22.88
N LYS A 33 9.73 29.55 22.72
CA LYS A 33 10.39 29.28 21.45
C LYS A 33 9.33 29.22 20.34
N PRO A 34 9.63 29.78 19.14
CA PRO A 34 8.70 29.72 18.01
C PRO A 34 8.39 28.26 17.68
N VAL A 35 7.11 27.93 17.66
CA VAL A 35 6.60 26.65 17.17
C VAL A 35 6.98 26.60 15.70
N SER A 36 7.85 25.67 15.35
CA SER A 36 8.20 25.39 13.95
C SER A 36 6.90 25.02 13.21
N MET A 37 6.47 25.87 12.29
CA MET A 37 5.39 25.51 11.38
C MET A 37 5.88 24.34 10.52
N GLU A 38 5.34 23.17 10.79
CA GLU A 38 5.53 22.00 9.95
C GLU A 38 5.05 22.36 8.53
N ARG A 39 5.97 22.38 7.58
CA ARG A 39 5.65 22.66 6.17
C ARG A 39 4.64 21.61 5.73
N VAL A 40 3.40 22.00 5.52
CA VAL A 40 2.40 21.21 4.80
C VAL A 40 2.96 20.96 3.41
N ILE A 41 3.45 19.75 3.18
CA ILE A 41 3.89 19.31 1.84
C ILE A 41 2.62 19.12 1.01
N VAL A 42 2.28 20.14 0.23
CA VAL A 42 1.24 20.03 -0.78
C VAL A 42 1.73 19.00 -1.80
N PRO A 43 0.99 17.90 -2.05
CA PRO A 43 1.36 16.93 -3.06
C PRO A 43 1.51 17.62 -4.41
N ALA A 44 2.56 17.26 -5.17
CA ALA A 44 2.71 17.75 -6.54
C ALA A 44 1.43 17.39 -7.35
N PRO A 45 0.95 18.29 -8.23
CA PRO A 45 -0.19 17.99 -9.07
C PRO A 45 0.06 16.73 -9.89
N PRO A 46 -0.98 15.95 -10.21
CA PRO A 46 -0.84 14.76 -11.04
C PRO A 46 -0.22 15.14 -12.40
N PRO A 47 0.58 14.25 -13.00
CA PRO A 47 1.18 14.51 -14.31
C PRO A 47 0.11 14.78 -15.36
N THR A 48 0.39 15.70 -16.28
CA THR A 48 -0.51 16.01 -17.40
C THR A 48 -0.70 14.76 -18.25
N PRO A 49 -1.95 14.33 -18.54
CA PRO A 49 -2.21 13.13 -19.31
C PRO A 49 -1.59 13.20 -20.71
N ILE A 50 -0.90 12.13 -21.10
CA ILE A 50 -0.38 11.95 -22.45
C ILE A 50 -1.55 11.52 -23.34
N ALA A 51 -1.91 12.32 -24.33
CA ALA A 51 -2.91 11.92 -25.33
C ALA A 51 -2.26 10.93 -26.30
N LEU A 52 -2.67 9.67 -26.22
CA LEU A 52 -2.29 8.61 -27.13
C LEU A 52 -3.56 8.26 -27.92
N GLY A 53 -3.68 8.79 -29.14
CA GLY A 53 -4.88 8.55 -29.96
C GLY A 53 -6.18 8.94 -29.23
N VAL A 54 -7.03 7.93 -28.95
CA VAL A 54 -8.33 8.12 -28.28
C VAL A 54 -8.29 7.86 -26.77
N PHE A 55 -7.28 7.16 -26.26
CA PHE A 55 -7.06 6.96 -24.84
C PHE A 55 -6.11 8.02 -24.28
N ARG A 56 -6.32 8.42 -23.03
CA ARG A 56 -5.40 9.31 -22.30
C ARG A 56 -4.80 8.54 -21.17
N LEU A 57 -3.46 8.47 -21.08
CA LEU A 57 -2.74 7.83 -19.99
C LEU A 57 -1.88 8.84 -19.23
N ASP A 58 -1.67 8.62 -17.94
CA ASP A 58 -0.78 9.44 -17.11
C ASP A 58 0.72 9.19 -17.43
N LYS A 59 1.03 8.02 -17.98
CA LYS A 59 2.36 7.64 -18.45
C LYS A 59 2.31 6.50 -19.46
N MET A 60 3.41 6.34 -20.22
CA MET A 60 3.56 5.21 -21.14
C MET A 60 3.63 3.88 -20.37
N PRO A 61 3.04 2.79 -20.93
CA PRO A 61 3.17 1.46 -20.36
C PRO A 61 4.64 1.01 -20.24
N GLU A 62 5.00 0.46 -19.09
CA GLU A 62 6.35 -0.05 -18.79
C GLU A 62 6.26 -1.28 -17.90
N GLN A 63 7.14 -2.25 -18.08
CA GLN A 63 7.25 -3.44 -17.22
C GLN A 63 7.46 -3.06 -15.75
N GLY A 64 6.71 -3.70 -14.86
CA GLY A 64 6.65 -3.37 -13.43
C GLY A 64 5.80 -2.13 -13.11
N GLY A 65 5.26 -1.43 -14.12
CA GLY A 65 4.55 -0.17 -13.97
C GLY A 65 3.04 -0.30 -13.78
N LEU A 66 2.42 0.83 -13.45
CA LEU A 66 0.96 1.02 -13.36
C LEU A 66 0.62 2.28 -14.14
N ALA A 67 -0.21 2.20 -15.16
CA ALA A 67 -0.74 3.35 -15.89
C ALA A 67 -2.19 3.61 -15.49
N ARG A 68 -2.52 4.87 -15.23
CA ARG A 68 -3.88 5.34 -15.05
C ARG A 68 -4.33 6.00 -16.34
N GLY A 69 -5.58 5.82 -16.70
CA GLY A 69 -6.07 6.39 -17.96
C GLY A 69 -7.50 6.84 -17.87
N LYS A 70 -7.92 7.46 -18.97
CA LYS A 70 -9.30 7.82 -19.23
C LYS A 70 -9.71 7.21 -20.56
N ALA A 71 -10.80 6.44 -20.54
CA ALA A 71 -11.39 5.86 -21.72
C ALA A 71 -12.08 6.93 -22.57
N PRO A 72 -12.27 6.69 -23.88
CA PRO A 72 -13.08 7.55 -24.72
C PRO A 72 -14.48 7.80 -24.16
N VAL A 73 -15.07 8.94 -24.48
CA VAL A 73 -16.44 9.29 -24.06
C VAL A 73 -17.42 8.20 -24.52
N GLU A 74 -18.45 7.94 -23.70
CA GLU A 74 -19.51 6.93 -23.95
C GLU A 74 -19.01 5.46 -23.85
N THR A 75 -17.80 5.22 -23.34
CA THR A 75 -17.33 3.85 -23.10
C THR A 75 -18.14 3.20 -21.98
N VAL A 76 -18.81 2.09 -22.29
CA VAL A 76 -19.58 1.28 -21.32
C VAL A 76 -18.80 0.04 -20.89
N ARG A 77 -17.82 -0.40 -21.67
CA ARG A 77 -16.97 -1.56 -21.35
C ARG A 77 -15.57 -1.34 -21.89
N LEU A 78 -14.59 -1.56 -21.03
CA LEU A 78 -13.16 -1.52 -21.40
C LEU A 78 -12.57 -2.95 -21.32
N VAL A 79 -11.86 -3.32 -22.36
CA VAL A 79 -11.12 -4.60 -22.44
C VAL A 79 -9.66 -4.28 -22.67
N VAL A 80 -8.78 -4.90 -21.89
CA VAL A 80 -7.33 -4.80 -22.03
C VAL A 80 -6.78 -6.22 -22.24
N ASP A 81 -6.15 -6.44 -23.39
CA ASP A 81 -5.65 -7.78 -23.78
C ASP A 81 -6.67 -8.91 -23.57
N GLY A 82 -7.92 -8.67 -23.96
CA GLY A 82 -9.01 -9.65 -23.85
C GLY A 82 -9.66 -9.71 -22.44
N GLN A 83 -9.17 -8.99 -21.44
CA GLN A 83 -9.72 -8.99 -20.09
C GLN A 83 -10.54 -7.74 -19.79
N ASN A 84 -11.71 -7.90 -19.20
CA ASN A 84 -12.50 -6.76 -18.73
C ASN A 84 -11.77 -5.98 -17.64
N VAL A 85 -11.71 -4.67 -17.80
CA VAL A 85 -11.15 -3.72 -16.84
C VAL A 85 -12.27 -2.81 -16.33
N ALA A 86 -12.30 -2.60 -15.02
CA ALA A 86 -13.28 -1.72 -14.40
C ALA A 86 -13.08 -0.27 -14.85
N LEU A 87 -14.18 0.44 -15.01
CA LEU A 87 -14.23 1.88 -15.26
C LEU A 87 -14.81 2.57 -14.02
N ALA A 88 -14.22 3.67 -13.62
CA ALA A 88 -14.84 4.60 -12.69
C ALA A 88 -15.99 5.35 -13.38
N PRO A 89 -16.92 5.96 -12.63
CA PRO A 89 -18.08 6.67 -13.22
C PRO A 89 -17.70 7.77 -14.21
N ASP A 90 -16.53 8.36 -14.08
CA ASP A 90 -15.99 9.39 -14.96
C ASP A 90 -15.19 8.83 -16.16
N GLY A 91 -15.18 7.50 -16.35
CA GLY A 91 -14.44 6.80 -17.39
C GLY A 91 -12.95 6.59 -17.07
N ALA A 92 -12.50 6.90 -15.86
CA ALA A 92 -11.12 6.63 -15.45
C ALA A 92 -10.91 5.11 -15.23
N PHE A 93 -9.69 4.65 -15.49
CA PHE A 93 -9.28 3.25 -15.33
C PHE A 93 -7.81 3.14 -14.91
N VAL A 94 -7.41 1.93 -14.55
CA VAL A 94 -6.03 1.61 -14.21
C VAL A 94 -5.65 0.26 -14.81
N VAL A 95 -4.39 0.16 -15.28
CA VAL A 95 -3.80 -1.07 -15.84
C VAL A 95 -2.38 -1.24 -15.28
N GLY A 96 -2.09 -2.44 -14.77
CA GLY A 96 -0.78 -2.83 -14.29
C GLY A 96 -0.06 -3.71 -15.29
N PHE A 97 1.26 -3.55 -15.37
CA PHE A 97 2.14 -4.30 -16.26
C PHE A 97 3.16 -5.05 -15.40
N GLY A 98 3.06 -6.36 -15.35
CA GLY A 98 3.99 -7.19 -14.57
C GLY A 98 5.43 -7.09 -15.06
N ARG A 99 6.34 -7.74 -14.30
CA ARG A 99 7.78 -7.77 -14.60
C ARG A 99 8.10 -8.21 -16.03
N ASP A 100 7.44 -9.26 -16.46
CA ASP A 100 7.69 -9.91 -17.75
C ASP A 100 6.52 -9.69 -18.73
N TYR A 101 5.82 -8.55 -18.59
CA TYR A 101 4.73 -8.21 -19.48
C TYR A 101 5.22 -8.13 -20.94
N LYS A 102 4.40 -8.56 -21.89
CA LYS A 102 4.74 -8.55 -23.31
C LYS A 102 4.98 -7.12 -23.86
N GLU A 103 5.58 -7.03 -25.02
CA GLU A 103 6.04 -5.75 -25.64
C GLU A 103 4.91 -4.80 -26.06
N SER A 104 3.65 -5.25 -26.02
CA SER A 104 2.52 -4.41 -26.38
C SER A 104 1.27 -4.77 -25.58
N VAL A 105 0.38 -3.80 -25.42
CA VAL A 105 -0.94 -3.95 -24.83
C VAL A 105 -2.00 -3.42 -25.80
N THR A 106 -3.13 -4.11 -25.89
CA THR A 106 -4.28 -3.67 -26.69
C THR A 106 -5.40 -3.23 -25.76
N LEU A 107 -5.85 -1.99 -25.91
CA LEU A 107 -7.02 -1.43 -25.25
C LEU A 107 -8.18 -1.37 -26.24
N ALA A 108 -9.35 -1.86 -25.84
CA ALA A 108 -10.58 -1.79 -26.64
C ALA A 108 -11.72 -1.23 -25.79
N ALA A 109 -12.21 -0.07 -26.18
CA ALA A 109 -13.35 0.60 -25.57
C ALA A 109 -14.60 0.32 -26.40
N PHE A 110 -15.64 -0.23 -25.79
CA PHE A 110 -16.93 -0.52 -26.41
C PHE A 110 -17.94 0.52 -25.94
N LYS A 111 -18.65 1.12 -26.89
CA LYS A 111 -19.69 2.12 -26.64
C LYS A 111 -21.07 1.47 -26.54
N SER A 112 -22.05 2.26 -26.08
CA SER A 112 -23.45 1.82 -25.95
C SER A 112 -24.12 1.53 -27.29
N ASP A 113 -23.67 2.16 -28.37
CA ASP A 113 -24.15 1.92 -29.74
C ASP A 113 -23.59 0.66 -30.40
N GLY A 114 -22.75 -0.10 -29.67
CA GLY A 114 -22.09 -1.31 -30.14
C GLY A 114 -20.79 -1.08 -30.91
N THR A 115 -20.42 0.18 -31.18
CA THR A 115 -19.12 0.51 -31.80
C THR A 115 -17.98 0.28 -30.83
N ALA A 116 -16.79 -0.02 -31.36
CA ALA A 116 -15.58 -0.20 -30.57
C ALA A 116 -14.42 0.63 -31.13
N VAL A 117 -13.63 1.18 -30.20
CA VAL A 117 -12.38 1.87 -30.53
C VAL A 117 -11.25 1.07 -29.91
N THR A 118 -10.27 0.69 -30.75
CA THR A 118 -9.13 -0.12 -30.31
C THR A 118 -7.82 0.62 -30.54
N GLU A 119 -6.94 0.54 -29.57
CA GLU A 119 -5.60 1.12 -29.63
C GLU A 119 -4.58 0.11 -29.12
N LYS A 120 -3.45 -0.02 -29.83
CA LYS A 120 -2.32 -0.86 -29.44
C LYS A 120 -1.16 0.02 -29.04
N LEU A 121 -0.67 -0.17 -27.83
CA LEU A 121 0.41 0.60 -27.24
C LEU A 121 1.63 -0.29 -27.01
N SER A 122 2.82 0.28 -27.17
CA SER A 122 4.07 -0.39 -26.78
C SER A 122 4.24 -0.39 -25.27
N VAL A 123 4.74 -1.48 -24.73
CA VAL A 123 5.15 -1.62 -23.31
C VAL A 123 6.66 -1.63 -23.26
N SER A 124 7.25 -0.64 -22.62
CA SER A 124 8.70 -0.53 -22.50
C SER A 124 9.27 -1.64 -21.63
N LYS A 125 10.32 -2.29 -22.12
CA LYS A 125 11.08 -3.27 -21.34
C LYS A 125 11.94 -2.58 -20.29
N ARG A 126 12.18 -3.28 -19.17
CA ARG A 126 13.14 -2.86 -18.15
C ARG A 126 14.25 -3.89 -18.02
N ALA A 127 15.46 -3.40 -17.73
CA ALA A 127 16.57 -4.25 -17.33
C ALA A 127 16.43 -4.63 -15.85
N TRP A 128 16.38 -5.93 -15.56
CA TRP A 128 16.30 -6.46 -14.20
C TRP A 128 17.68 -6.88 -13.71
N GLN A 129 17.91 -6.72 -12.42
CA GLN A 129 19.16 -7.17 -11.80
C GLN A 129 19.15 -8.70 -11.71
N ILE A 130 20.07 -9.36 -12.42
CA ILE A 130 20.22 -10.82 -12.43
C ILE A 130 21.57 -11.17 -11.80
N GLU A 131 21.54 -11.97 -10.73
CA GLU A 131 22.71 -12.46 -10.02
C GLU A 131 22.91 -13.96 -10.33
N ASN A 132 24.02 -14.31 -11.00
CA ASN A 132 24.35 -15.71 -11.29
C ASN A 132 25.18 -16.31 -10.18
N LEU A 133 24.64 -17.31 -9.50
CA LEU A 133 25.25 -18.07 -8.42
C LEU A 133 25.63 -19.49 -8.92
N ALA A 134 26.52 -19.55 -9.88
CA ALA A 134 26.83 -20.77 -10.65
C ALA A 134 27.28 -21.97 -9.77
N ARG A 135 27.81 -21.73 -8.58
CA ARG A 135 28.32 -22.78 -7.66
C ARG A 135 27.40 -23.08 -6.49
N LEU A 136 26.30 -22.33 -6.32
CA LEU A 136 25.37 -22.54 -5.23
C LEU A 136 24.14 -23.28 -5.74
N PRO A 137 23.81 -24.46 -5.20
CA PRO A 137 22.58 -25.15 -5.54
C PRO A 137 21.37 -24.37 -5.00
N HIS A 138 20.24 -24.53 -5.65
CA HIS A 138 18.98 -23.97 -5.23
C HIS A 138 18.46 -24.71 -3.98
N HIS A 139 18.83 -24.26 -2.79
CA HIS A 139 18.35 -24.81 -1.52
C HIS A 139 16.98 -24.18 -1.15
N ASN A 140 15.93 -24.63 -1.79
CA ASN A 140 14.56 -24.25 -1.44
C ASN A 140 13.65 -25.47 -1.29
N GLN A 141 14.14 -26.51 -0.61
CA GLN A 141 13.22 -27.55 -0.14
C GLN A 141 12.41 -26.93 1.02
N PRO A 142 11.07 -26.79 0.85
CA PRO A 142 10.23 -26.37 1.97
C PRO A 142 10.36 -27.40 3.09
N ASP A 143 10.54 -26.94 4.34
CA ASP A 143 10.41 -27.81 5.47
C ASP A 143 8.97 -28.33 5.61
N ALA A 144 8.78 -29.38 6.41
CA ALA A 144 7.48 -30.05 6.57
C ALA A 144 6.40 -29.09 7.13
N GLU A 145 6.76 -28.16 8.02
CA GLU A 145 5.85 -27.17 8.58
C GLU A 145 5.36 -26.20 7.49
N PHE A 146 6.31 -25.68 6.67
CA PHE A 146 5.96 -24.82 5.55
C PHE A 146 5.03 -25.53 4.57
N ALA A 147 5.35 -26.78 4.19
CA ALA A 147 4.55 -27.55 3.26
C ALA A 147 3.12 -27.79 3.80
N ALA A 148 2.98 -28.07 5.09
CA ALA A 148 1.69 -28.31 5.74
C ALA A 148 0.81 -27.04 5.83
N ARG A 149 1.41 -25.87 6.15
CA ARG A 149 0.68 -24.62 6.41
C ARG A 149 0.41 -23.80 5.14
N ARG A 150 1.32 -23.86 4.17
CA ARG A 150 1.30 -22.98 2.99
C ARG A 150 0.00 -22.99 2.18
N PRO A 151 -0.66 -24.13 1.92
CA PRO A 151 -1.92 -24.13 1.18
C PRO A 151 -3.02 -23.28 1.84
N ALA A 152 -3.17 -23.37 3.16
CA ALA A 152 -4.16 -22.60 3.91
C ALA A 152 -3.81 -21.10 3.96
N GLU A 153 -2.53 -20.74 4.09
CA GLU A 153 -2.04 -19.36 4.04
C GLU A 153 -2.32 -18.73 2.66
N LEU A 154 -2.00 -19.45 1.58
CA LEU A 154 -2.29 -18.99 0.22
C LEU A 154 -3.79 -18.84 -0.02
N ALA A 155 -4.63 -19.73 0.52
CA ALA A 155 -6.09 -19.62 0.42
C ALA A 155 -6.58 -18.30 1.07
N GLN A 156 -6.06 -17.94 2.24
CA GLN A 156 -6.40 -16.67 2.93
C GLN A 156 -5.94 -15.45 2.11
N ILE A 157 -4.71 -15.44 1.61
CA ILE A 157 -4.19 -14.37 0.75
C ILE A 157 -5.05 -14.20 -0.51
N ASN A 158 -5.39 -15.30 -1.16
CA ASN A 158 -6.19 -15.29 -2.38
C ASN A 158 -7.65 -14.88 -2.09
N ALA A 159 -8.20 -15.28 -0.96
CA ALA A 159 -9.53 -14.83 -0.52
C ALA A 159 -9.55 -13.32 -0.27
N ALA A 160 -8.55 -12.79 0.44
CA ALA A 160 -8.39 -11.36 0.68
C ALA A 160 -8.33 -10.55 -0.64
N ARG A 161 -7.57 -11.02 -1.63
CA ARG A 161 -7.46 -10.36 -2.94
C ARG A 161 -8.73 -10.36 -3.78
N ARG A 162 -9.70 -11.20 -3.46
CA ARG A 162 -11.03 -11.20 -4.12
C ARG A 162 -12.01 -10.22 -3.49
N ILE A 163 -11.68 -9.63 -2.34
CA ILE A 163 -12.52 -8.60 -1.70
C ILE A 163 -12.44 -7.35 -2.58
N ALA A 164 -13.58 -6.94 -3.12
CA ALA A 164 -13.70 -5.67 -3.84
C ALA A 164 -14.03 -4.55 -2.85
N VAL A 165 -13.26 -3.48 -2.87
CA VAL A 165 -13.48 -2.33 -1.99
C VAL A 165 -13.75 -1.06 -2.79
N GLN A 166 -14.51 -0.13 -2.18
CA GLN A 166 -14.70 1.21 -2.69
C GLN A 166 -13.62 2.12 -2.11
N SER A 167 -12.60 2.41 -2.90
CA SER A 167 -11.52 3.34 -2.53
C SER A 167 -11.02 4.06 -3.78
N ASN A 168 -10.63 5.32 -3.61
CA ASN A 168 -10.00 6.14 -4.64
C ASN A 168 -8.47 6.23 -4.46
N GLY A 169 -7.90 5.44 -3.56
CA GLY A 169 -6.46 5.42 -3.32
C GLY A 169 -5.62 5.06 -4.55
N TRP A 170 -6.19 4.28 -5.48
CA TRP A 170 -5.56 3.95 -6.75
C TRP A 170 -5.28 5.17 -7.64
N GLN A 171 -5.99 6.28 -7.45
CA GLN A 171 -5.78 7.54 -8.17
C GLN A 171 -4.66 8.39 -7.55
N GLN A 172 -4.32 8.15 -6.29
CA GLN A 172 -3.31 8.92 -5.58
C GLN A 172 -1.90 8.57 -6.08
N ARG A 173 -0.97 9.50 -5.91
CA ARG A 173 0.45 9.19 -5.96
C ARG A 173 0.80 8.39 -4.71
N PHE A 174 1.35 7.19 -4.89
CA PHE A 174 1.81 6.39 -3.76
C PHE A 174 3.00 7.03 -3.07
N ILE A 175 3.06 6.91 -1.74
CA ILE A 175 4.21 7.32 -0.94
C ILE A 175 4.93 6.09 -0.38
N TRP A 176 6.19 6.25 0.01
CA TRP A 176 6.94 5.20 0.67
C TRP A 176 6.34 4.90 2.05
N PRO A 177 6.00 3.63 2.35
CA PRO A 177 5.40 3.25 3.64
C PRO A 177 6.41 3.30 4.80
N ALA A 178 7.70 3.21 4.51
CA ALA A 178 8.78 3.37 5.46
C ALA A 178 10.00 4.00 4.76
N ARG A 179 10.88 4.61 5.53
CA ARG A 179 12.14 5.17 5.01
C ARG A 179 13.31 4.31 5.46
N GLY A 180 14.28 4.11 4.58
CA GLY A 180 15.48 3.32 4.84
C GLY A 180 16.25 3.02 3.57
N ARG A 181 17.38 2.33 3.70
CA ARG A 181 18.14 1.85 2.56
C ARG A 181 17.36 0.75 1.84
N ILE A 182 17.21 0.84 0.53
CA ILE A 182 16.66 -0.24 -0.27
C ILE A 182 17.66 -1.40 -0.27
N SER A 183 17.25 -2.55 0.23
CA SER A 183 18.07 -3.77 0.36
C SER A 183 17.67 -4.89 -0.61
N GLY A 184 16.49 -4.80 -1.21
CA GLY A 184 16.00 -5.69 -2.25
C GLY A 184 15.17 -4.92 -3.27
N PHE A 185 15.46 -5.11 -4.56
CA PHE A 185 14.78 -4.42 -5.65
C PHE A 185 13.74 -5.35 -6.28
N PHE A 186 12.59 -4.79 -6.66
CA PHE A 186 11.58 -5.50 -7.43
C PHE A 186 12.19 -6.09 -8.71
N GLY A 187 11.79 -7.31 -9.05
CA GLY A 187 12.21 -7.97 -10.28
C GLY A 187 13.63 -8.51 -10.27
N SER A 188 14.46 -8.21 -9.24
CA SER A 188 15.78 -8.84 -9.10
C SER A 188 15.63 -10.35 -8.98
N GLN A 189 16.56 -11.12 -9.58
CA GLN A 189 16.44 -12.57 -9.66
C GLN A 189 17.82 -13.22 -9.51
N ARG A 190 17.87 -14.33 -8.79
CA ARG A 190 19.06 -15.17 -8.66
C ARG A 190 18.90 -16.40 -9.51
N ILE A 191 19.98 -16.76 -10.20
CA ILE A 191 20.10 -18.00 -10.96
C ILE A 191 21.09 -18.90 -10.22
N TYR A 192 20.63 -20.04 -9.72
CA TYR A 192 21.40 -20.99 -8.91
C TYR A 192 21.83 -22.18 -9.80
N ALA A 193 23.12 -22.32 -10.03
CA ALA A 193 23.65 -23.41 -10.88
C ALA A 193 22.91 -23.58 -12.23
N GLY A 194 22.47 -22.46 -12.83
CA GLY A 194 21.70 -22.44 -14.08
C GLY A 194 20.18 -22.43 -13.90
N GLU A 195 19.66 -22.76 -12.71
CA GLU A 195 18.23 -22.78 -12.41
C GLU A 195 17.74 -21.43 -11.89
N PRO A 196 16.78 -20.77 -12.55
CA PRO A 196 16.29 -19.47 -12.12
C PRO A 196 15.41 -19.60 -10.87
N GLY A 197 15.75 -18.88 -9.81
CA GLY A 197 14.89 -18.66 -8.66
C GLY A 197 13.72 -17.72 -8.99
N ALA A 198 12.72 -17.62 -8.10
CA ALA A 198 11.63 -16.69 -8.30
C ALA A 198 12.13 -15.23 -8.24
N PRO A 199 11.68 -14.36 -9.14
CA PRO A 199 11.98 -12.92 -9.06
C PRO A 199 11.43 -12.29 -7.78
N HIS A 200 12.14 -11.31 -7.23
CA HIS A 200 11.71 -10.56 -6.06
C HIS A 200 10.40 -9.82 -6.33
N SER A 201 9.40 -10.06 -5.50
CA SER A 201 8.00 -9.67 -5.77
C SER A 201 7.60 -8.29 -5.25
N GLY A 202 8.55 -7.55 -4.67
CA GLY A 202 8.35 -6.24 -4.07
C GLY A 202 9.67 -5.52 -3.89
N VAL A 203 9.71 -4.57 -3.00
CA VAL A 203 10.92 -3.85 -2.59
C VAL A 203 11.15 -4.06 -1.10
N ASP A 204 12.42 -4.28 -0.72
CA ASP A 204 12.81 -4.37 0.68
C ASP A 204 13.41 -3.06 1.15
N VAL A 205 12.85 -2.52 2.23
CA VAL A 205 13.35 -1.32 2.92
C VAL A 205 13.95 -1.75 4.25
N ALA A 206 15.27 -1.71 4.37
CA ALA A 206 15.97 -2.01 5.61
C ALA A 206 15.59 -1.02 6.70
N GLY A 207 15.36 -1.50 7.90
CA GLY A 207 15.02 -0.67 9.07
C GLY A 207 15.15 -1.47 10.36
N THR A 208 15.13 -0.78 11.49
CA THR A 208 15.12 -1.46 12.81
C THR A 208 13.73 -1.98 13.14
N THR A 209 13.66 -3.06 13.90
CA THR A 209 12.39 -3.56 14.46
C THR A 209 11.69 -2.44 15.23
N GLY A 210 10.42 -2.20 14.96
CA GLY A 210 9.64 -1.13 15.58
C GLY A 210 9.56 0.15 14.74
N THR A 211 10.37 0.32 13.67
CA THR A 211 10.22 1.46 12.73
C THR A 211 8.79 1.47 12.16
N LEU A 212 8.15 2.63 12.20
CA LEU A 212 6.75 2.77 11.79
C LEU A 212 6.56 2.51 10.30
N VAL A 213 5.47 1.84 9.97
CA VAL A 213 5.00 1.58 8.61
C VAL A 213 3.67 2.30 8.41
N THR A 214 3.57 3.08 7.32
CA THR A 214 2.38 3.86 6.99
C THR A 214 1.68 3.34 5.72
N ALA A 215 0.40 3.64 5.55
CA ALA A 215 -0.33 3.35 4.33
C ALA A 215 0.20 4.20 3.16
N PRO A 216 0.56 3.60 2.01
CA PRO A 216 1.12 4.33 0.87
C PRO A 216 0.08 5.13 0.08
N ALA A 217 -1.20 4.83 0.25
CA ALA A 217 -2.37 5.52 -0.31
C ALA A 217 -3.59 5.17 0.54
N ASP A 218 -4.70 5.89 0.34
CA ASP A 218 -5.99 5.54 0.92
C ASP A 218 -6.39 4.11 0.53
N GLY A 219 -7.14 3.44 1.40
CA GLY A 219 -7.57 2.07 1.10
C GLY A 219 -8.39 1.44 2.22
N VAL A 220 -8.68 0.17 2.03
CA VAL A 220 -9.34 -0.67 3.03
C VAL A 220 -8.45 -1.88 3.32
N VAL A 221 -8.27 -2.20 4.58
CA VAL A 221 -7.54 -3.39 5.01
C VAL A 221 -8.31 -4.64 4.60
N ILE A 222 -7.75 -5.42 3.68
CA ILE A 222 -8.36 -6.68 3.20
C ILE A 222 -7.81 -7.92 3.91
N LEU A 223 -6.65 -7.81 4.55
CA LEU A 223 -6.07 -8.85 5.41
C LEU A 223 -5.22 -8.20 6.52
N SER A 224 -5.50 -8.60 7.74
CA SER A 224 -4.62 -8.39 8.90
C SER A 224 -4.44 -9.77 9.52
N ALA A 225 -3.29 -10.39 9.30
CA ALA A 225 -3.06 -11.79 9.69
C ALA A 225 -3.17 -11.96 11.21
N ALA A 226 -4.06 -12.85 11.64
CA ALA A 226 -4.29 -13.14 13.07
C ALA A 226 -3.10 -13.87 13.73
N SER A 227 -2.30 -14.57 12.92
CA SER A 227 -1.05 -15.25 13.32
C SER A 227 -0.04 -15.13 12.20
N PRO A 228 1.27 -15.17 12.49
CA PRO A 228 2.31 -15.07 11.47
C PRO A 228 2.22 -16.21 10.44
N PHE A 229 2.28 -15.87 9.16
CA PHE A 229 2.40 -16.81 8.05
C PHE A 229 3.84 -17.32 7.96
N THR A 230 4.01 -18.52 7.44
CA THR A 230 5.33 -19.18 7.39
C THR A 230 6.35 -18.41 6.54
N LEU A 231 5.90 -17.83 5.42
CA LEU A 231 6.75 -17.02 4.54
C LEU A 231 6.67 -15.54 4.88
N GLU A 232 5.46 -14.98 4.88
CA GLU A 232 5.23 -13.55 5.00
C GLU A 232 5.37 -13.03 6.44
N GLY A 233 5.28 -13.89 7.45
CA GLY A 233 5.21 -13.47 8.84
C GLY A 233 3.91 -12.75 9.15
N ASN A 234 3.96 -11.68 9.93
CA ASN A 234 2.82 -10.79 10.16
C ASN A 234 2.55 -10.04 8.86
N LEU A 235 1.50 -10.46 8.15
CA LEU A 235 1.09 -9.96 6.85
C LEU A 235 -0.09 -8.99 6.98
N LEU A 236 0.08 -7.79 6.46
CA LEU A 236 -0.98 -6.81 6.25
C LEU A 236 -1.20 -6.62 4.75
N MET A 237 -2.47 -6.56 4.32
CA MET A 237 -2.81 -6.21 2.94
C MET A 237 -3.87 -5.11 2.91
N ILE A 238 -3.66 -4.11 2.05
CA ILE A 238 -4.57 -2.97 1.83
C ILE A 238 -4.96 -2.95 0.35
N ASP A 239 -6.25 -2.90 0.07
CA ASP A 239 -6.78 -2.64 -1.28
C ASP A 239 -7.04 -1.14 -1.44
N HIS A 240 -6.52 -0.56 -2.51
CA HIS A 240 -6.60 0.87 -2.84
C HIS A 240 -7.72 1.19 -3.83
N GLY A 241 -8.52 0.19 -4.20
CA GLY A 241 -9.55 0.27 -5.23
C GLY A 241 -9.07 -0.16 -6.61
N MET A 242 -10.01 -0.47 -7.49
CA MET A 242 -9.81 -0.88 -8.90
C MET A 242 -8.83 -2.07 -9.06
N GLY A 243 -8.70 -2.91 -8.03
CA GLY A 243 -7.82 -4.10 -8.01
C GLY A 243 -6.35 -3.80 -7.72
N VAL A 244 -6.02 -2.58 -7.30
CA VAL A 244 -4.66 -2.20 -6.86
C VAL A 244 -4.53 -2.48 -5.37
N ASN A 245 -3.58 -3.31 -4.97
CA ASN A 245 -3.35 -3.62 -3.56
C ASN A 245 -1.88 -3.62 -3.17
N SER A 246 -1.62 -3.27 -1.91
CA SER A 246 -0.32 -3.35 -1.23
C SER A 246 -0.30 -4.53 -0.26
N ALA A 247 0.87 -5.14 -0.10
CA ALA A 247 1.16 -6.15 0.91
C ALA A 247 2.42 -5.74 1.69
N PHE A 248 2.34 -5.82 3.02
CA PHE A 248 3.41 -5.46 3.96
C PHE A 248 3.76 -6.71 4.76
N LEU A 249 4.98 -7.21 4.57
CA LEU A 249 5.44 -8.47 5.14
C LEU A 249 6.43 -8.21 6.28
N HIS A 250 6.66 -9.27 7.06
CA HIS A 250 7.66 -9.34 8.12
C HIS A 250 7.44 -8.37 9.28
N LEU A 251 6.21 -7.83 9.42
CA LEU A 251 5.90 -6.82 10.44
C LEU A 251 6.12 -7.37 11.86
N SER A 252 6.55 -6.51 12.79
CA SER A 252 6.60 -6.83 14.22
C SER A 252 5.23 -6.73 14.89
N ARG A 253 4.38 -5.82 14.39
CA ARG A 253 2.99 -5.64 14.81
C ARG A 253 2.15 -5.05 13.67
N ILE A 254 0.85 -5.26 13.74
CA ILE A 254 -0.16 -4.65 12.86
C ILE A 254 -1.08 -3.80 13.75
N ASP A 255 -1.26 -2.52 13.40
CA ASP A 255 -1.99 -1.54 14.21
C ASP A 255 -3.42 -1.28 13.67
N VAL A 256 -3.84 -2.01 12.64
CA VAL A 256 -5.14 -1.88 11.98
C VAL A 256 -5.82 -3.23 11.84
N LYS A 257 -7.16 -3.23 11.64
CA LYS A 257 -7.98 -4.42 11.56
C LYS A 257 -8.54 -4.62 10.15
N GLN A 258 -8.80 -5.85 9.77
CA GLN A 258 -9.51 -6.16 8.51
C GLN A 258 -10.86 -5.42 8.45
N GLY A 259 -11.17 -4.86 7.28
CA GLY A 259 -12.34 -4.00 7.03
C GLY A 259 -12.11 -2.52 7.39
N GLN A 260 -11.04 -2.17 8.09
CA GLN A 260 -10.75 -0.78 8.45
C GLN A 260 -10.33 0.04 7.23
N THR A 261 -10.94 1.21 7.05
CA THR A 261 -10.49 2.23 6.11
C THR A 261 -9.24 2.92 6.67
N VAL A 262 -8.24 3.11 5.83
CA VAL A 262 -6.99 3.81 6.16
C VAL A 262 -6.75 4.95 5.19
N ARG A 263 -6.09 6.01 5.66
CA ARG A 263 -5.68 7.16 4.85
C ARG A 263 -4.19 7.09 4.54
N GLN A 264 -3.79 7.69 3.43
CA GLN A 264 -2.38 7.85 3.09
C GLN A 264 -1.59 8.48 4.24
N GLY A 265 -0.45 7.90 4.59
CA GLY A 265 0.38 8.34 5.71
C GLY A 265 -0.07 7.85 7.09
N GLN A 266 -1.24 7.24 7.23
CA GLN A 266 -1.69 6.65 8.49
C GLN A 266 -0.78 5.49 8.90
N ILE A 267 -0.37 5.44 10.17
CA ILE A 267 0.38 4.31 10.72
C ILE A 267 -0.49 3.06 10.67
N VAL A 268 0.06 1.97 10.13
CA VAL A 268 -0.62 0.68 9.97
C VAL A 268 0.11 -0.48 10.62
N GLY A 269 1.33 -0.27 11.09
CA GLY A 269 2.14 -1.27 11.76
C GLY A 269 3.59 -0.83 11.94
N ALA A 270 4.47 -1.78 12.17
CA ALA A 270 5.90 -1.53 12.33
C ALA A 270 6.76 -2.65 11.71
N ILE A 271 7.94 -2.27 11.22
CA ILE A 271 8.96 -3.19 10.70
C ILE A 271 9.30 -4.25 11.73
N GLY A 272 9.50 -5.46 11.28
CA GLY A 272 9.92 -6.59 12.07
C GLY A 272 10.85 -7.54 11.32
N LYS A 273 10.85 -8.81 11.78
CA LYS A 273 11.63 -9.90 11.21
C LYS A 273 10.83 -11.22 11.28
N THR A 274 9.50 -11.13 11.25
CA THR A 274 8.65 -12.33 11.34
C THR A 274 8.59 -13.07 10.00
N GLY A 275 8.29 -14.37 10.03
CA GLY A 275 8.29 -15.22 8.84
C GLY A 275 9.71 -15.50 8.33
N ARG A 276 9.85 -15.62 7.00
CA ARG A 276 11.15 -15.95 6.38
C ARG A 276 11.92 -14.66 6.02
N ALA A 277 12.56 -14.07 7.02
CA ALA A 277 13.38 -12.86 6.90
C ALA A 277 14.79 -13.06 7.47
N THR A 278 15.83 -12.61 6.77
CA THR A 278 17.23 -12.71 7.23
C THR A 278 17.60 -11.64 8.25
N GLY A 279 16.92 -10.51 8.24
CA GLY A 279 17.12 -9.39 9.15
C GLY A 279 15.89 -8.47 9.17
N PRO A 280 15.83 -7.48 10.07
CA PRO A 280 14.71 -6.56 10.12
C PRO A 280 14.60 -5.72 8.85
N HIS A 281 13.47 -5.78 8.17
CA HIS A 281 13.13 -4.98 7.00
C HIS A 281 11.62 -4.98 6.77
N LEU A 282 11.14 -4.03 5.97
CA LEU A 282 9.83 -4.07 5.38
C LEU A 282 9.95 -4.64 3.97
N HIS A 283 9.30 -5.76 3.67
CA HIS A 283 9.00 -6.13 2.29
C HIS A 283 7.67 -5.49 1.90
N TRP A 284 7.69 -4.59 0.91
CA TRP A 284 6.51 -3.95 0.36
C TRP A 284 6.26 -4.45 -1.06
N GLY A 285 5.21 -5.25 -1.24
CA GLY A 285 4.75 -5.74 -2.54
C GLY A 285 3.52 -4.98 -3.01
N MET A 286 3.40 -4.77 -4.32
CA MET A 286 2.20 -4.23 -4.94
C MET A 286 1.69 -5.12 -6.06
N LYS A 287 0.37 -5.13 -6.25
CA LYS A 287 -0.28 -5.84 -7.35
C LYS A 287 -1.42 -5.01 -7.95
N TRP A 288 -1.65 -5.23 -9.22
CA TRP A 288 -2.91 -4.94 -9.88
C TRP A 288 -3.45 -6.25 -10.44
N LYS A 289 -4.60 -6.70 -9.93
CA LYS A 289 -5.13 -8.04 -10.23
C LYS A 289 -4.06 -9.13 -10.06
N ASN A 290 -3.65 -9.80 -11.14
CA ASN A 290 -2.61 -10.83 -11.12
C ASN A 290 -1.19 -10.30 -11.37
N GLU A 291 -1.06 -9.06 -11.89
CA GLU A 291 0.22 -8.44 -12.20
C GLU A 291 0.92 -7.93 -10.93
N ARG A 292 2.18 -8.33 -10.72
CA ARG A 292 3.05 -7.77 -9.67
C ARG A 292 3.69 -6.50 -10.20
N LEU A 293 3.67 -5.46 -9.38
CA LEU A 293 4.13 -4.12 -9.74
C LEU A 293 5.35 -3.74 -8.92
N ASP A 294 6.20 -2.88 -9.49
CA ASP A 294 7.33 -2.28 -8.79
C ASP A 294 6.87 -1.13 -7.89
N PRO A 295 6.91 -1.29 -6.57
CA PRO A 295 6.50 -0.22 -5.65
C PRO A 295 7.34 1.04 -5.81
N GLN A 296 8.62 0.92 -6.16
CA GLN A 296 9.52 2.05 -6.37
C GLN A 296 9.10 2.89 -7.58
N ALA A 297 8.65 2.25 -8.68
CA ALA A 297 8.13 2.95 -9.84
C ALA A 297 6.85 3.74 -9.54
N LEU A 298 6.08 3.32 -8.53
CA LEU A 298 4.84 3.96 -8.13
C LEU A 298 5.06 5.10 -7.12
N ALA A 299 5.95 4.91 -6.14
CA ALA A 299 6.26 5.89 -5.11
C ALA A 299 7.27 6.97 -5.58
N GLY A 300 8.09 6.63 -6.58
CA GLY A 300 9.19 7.48 -7.03
C GLY A 300 10.39 7.45 -6.07
N PRO A 301 11.34 8.39 -6.23
CA PRO A 301 12.51 8.48 -5.37
C PRO A 301 12.13 8.62 -3.89
N MET A 302 12.82 7.88 -3.02
CA MET A 302 12.69 8.03 -1.57
C MET A 302 13.37 9.35 -1.16
N ARG A 303 12.59 10.30 -0.62
CA ARG A 303 13.04 11.62 -0.18
C ARG A 303 13.07 11.72 1.32
#